data_52f6126fa4a31f2adfd000c73f604ea5
#
_entry.id   52f6126fa4a31f2adfd000c73f604ea5
#
_cell.length_a   1.000
_cell.length_b   1.000
_cell.length_c   1.000
_cell.angle_alpha   90.00
_cell.angle_beta   90.00
_cell.angle_gamma   90.00
#
_symmetry.space_group_name_H-M   'P 1'
#
loop_
_entity.id
_entity.type
_entity.pdbx_description
1 polymer ?
#
loop_
_entity_poly.entity_id
_entity_poly.type
_entity_poly.pdbx_seq_one_letter_code
_entity_poly.pdbx_strand_id
1 'polypeptide(L)'
;MEKLKKLIVALDSKHLTDMVVLDMRKHSALYDFMVISTAKNERIIAGVLRELKDLDADPTFSLKYIEGHRNGQWVLADFGDIVVHVFNEEMRTKYHLEKLWGDAERVDFSAWLS
;
A
#
# COMPACT_ATOMS: atom_id res chain seq x y z
N MET A 1 -3.80 11.38 9.50
CA MET A 1 -4.85 10.68 8.74
C MET A 1 -5.08 11.26 7.33
N GLU A 2 -4.82 12.53 7.13
CA GLU A 2 -4.96 13.11 5.79
C GLU A 2 -4.02 12.47 4.75
N LYS A 3 -2.79 12.19 5.16
CA LYS A 3 -1.82 11.53 4.30
C LYS A 3 -2.29 10.13 3.91
N LEU A 4 -2.76 9.35 4.88
CA LEU A 4 -3.27 8.01 4.64
C LEU A 4 -4.49 8.05 3.72
N LYS A 5 -5.42 8.97 3.96
CA LYS A 5 -6.61 9.14 3.13
C LYS A 5 -6.25 9.43 1.67
N LYS A 6 -5.34 10.37 1.43
CA LYS A 6 -4.89 10.70 0.08
C LYS A 6 -4.28 9.50 -0.62
N LEU A 7 -3.47 8.73 0.11
CA LEU A 7 -2.83 7.54 -0.43
C LEU A 7 -3.87 6.48 -0.82
N ILE A 8 -4.83 6.21 0.06
CA ILE A 8 -5.87 5.22 -0.21
C ILE A 8 -6.72 5.60 -1.41
N VAL A 9 -7.11 6.88 -1.52
CA VAL A 9 -7.88 7.37 -2.66
C VAL A 9 -7.08 7.20 -3.97
N ALA A 10 -5.79 7.54 -3.94
CA ALA A 10 -4.94 7.38 -5.11
C ALA A 10 -4.83 5.92 -5.54
N LEU A 11 -4.63 5.01 -4.58
CA LEU A 11 -4.54 3.58 -4.88
C LEU A 11 -5.86 3.01 -5.39
N ASP A 12 -6.97 3.44 -4.82
CA ASP A 12 -8.28 2.96 -5.23
C ASP A 12 -8.57 3.26 -6.70
N SER A 13 -8.05 4.37 -7.20
CA SER A 13 -8.22 4.75 -8.60
C SER A 13 -7.51 3.81 -9.58
N LYS A 14 -6.65 2.92 -9.08
CA LYS A 14 -5.85 2.00 -9.88
C LYS A 14 -6.42 0.58 -9.96
N HIS A 15 -7.68 0.39 -9.59
CA HIS A 15 -8.38 -0.89 -9.72
C HIS A 15 -7.74 -2.03 -8.92
N LEU A 16 -7.23 -1.72 -7.74
CA LEU A 16 -6.71 -2.73 -6.83
C LEU A 16 -7.84 -3.43 -6.10
N THR A 17 -7.57 -4.68 -5.66
CA THR A 17 -8.54 -5.49 -4.91
C THR A 17 -7.96 -5.88 -3.55
N ASP A 18 -8.84 -6.34 -2.65
CA ASP A 18 -8.46 -6.85 -1.33
C ASP A 18 -7.54 -5.92 -0.56
N MET A 19 -7.84 -4.63 -0.58
CA MET A 19 -7.06 -3.64 0.14
C MET A 19 -7.31 -3.76 1.64
N VAL A 20 -6.20 -3.87 2.39
CA VAL A 20 -6.22 -3.92 3.84
C VAL A 20 -5.29 -2.83 4.35
N VAL A 21 -5.76 -2.06 5.32
CA VAL A 21 -4.96 -1.04 5.99
C VAL A 21 -4.81 -1.44 7.45
N LEU A 22 -3.59 -1.60 7.90
CA LEU A 22 -3.27 -1.98 9.27
C LEU A 22 -2.71 -0.79 10.04
N ASP A 23 -3.21 -0.60 11.25
CA ASP A 23 -2.66 0.37 12.18
C ASP A 23 -1.45 -0.27 12.87
N MET A 24 -0.28 0.23 12.58
CA MET A 24 0.99 -0.34 13.04
C MET A 24 1.56 0.41 14.25
N ARG A 25 0.87 1.42 14.76
CA ARG A 25 1.44 2.28 15.80
C ARG A 25 1.79 1.56 17.10
N LYS A 26 1.09 0.46 17.40
CA LYS A 26 1.37 -0.36 18.58
C LYS A 26 2.36 -1.50 18.31
N HIS A 27 2.71 -1.74 17.06
CA HIS A 27 3.50 -2.90 16.65
C HIS A 27 4.83 -2.56 15.99
N SER A 28 5.01 -1.30 15.60
CA SER A 28 6.23 -0.87 14.90
C SER A 28 6.66 0.50 15.38
N ALA A 29 7.95 0.66 15.61
CA ALA A 29 8.53 1.97 15.91
C ALA A 29 8.75 2.79 14.61
N LEU A 30 8.68 2.13 13.44
CA LEU A 30 9.01 2.76 12.18
C LEU A 30 7.78 3.24 11.40
N TYR A 31 6.68 2.47 11.44
CA TYR A 31 5.52 2.76 10.61
C TYR A 31 4.27 2.98 11.45
N ASP A 32 3.48 3.96 11.05
CA ASP A 32 2.15 4.19 11.62
C ASP A 32 1.10 3.29 10.94
N PHE A 33 1.22 3.10 9.63
CA PHE A 33 0.26 2.31 8.86
C PHE A 33 0.94 1.46 7.80
N MET A 34 0.35 0.31 7.53
CA MET A 34 0.75 -0.56 6.42
C MET A 34 -0.46 -0.77 5.51
N VAL A 35 -0.28 -0.53 4.22
CA VAL A 35 -1.32 -0.74 3.22
C VAL A 35 -0.92 -1.95 2.39
N ILE A 36 -1.83 -2.92 2.28
CA ILE A 36 -1.61 -4.14 1.51
C ILE A 36 -2.73 -4.26 0.50
N SER A 37 -2.41 -4.54 -0.74
CA SER A 37 -3.43 -4.66 -1.79
C SER A 37 -2.98 -5.64 -2.86
N THR A 38 -3.92 -6.02 -3.72
CA THR A 38 -3.69 -6.99 -4.79
C THR A 38 -3.95 -6.34 -6.14
N ALA A 39 -3.06 -6.58 -7.10
CA ALA A 39 -3.22 -6.18 -8.49
C ALA A 39 -3.44 -7.41 -9.36
N LYS A 40 -4.40 -7.33 -10.27
CA LYS A 40 -4.77 -8.49 -11.11
C LYS A 40 -3.77 -8.82 -12.19
N ASN A 41 -2.98 -7.84 -12.64
CA ASN A 41 -2.05 -8.05 -13.75
C ASN A 41 -0.88 -7.07 -13.69
N GLU A 42 0.10 -7.31 -14.55
CA GLU A 42 1.31 -6.50 -14.61
C GLU A 42 1.05 -5.04 -15.02
N ARG A 43 0.03 -4.81 -15.84
CA ARG A 43 -0.32 -3.45 -16.26
C ARG A 43 -0.78 -2.62 -15.07
N ILE A 44 -1.61 -3.23 -14.20
CA ILE A 44 -2.08 -2.54 -13.00
C ILE A 44 -0.92 -2.26 -12.06
N ILE A 45 -0.01 -3.23 -11.89
CA ILE A 45 1.18 -3.05 -11.05
C ILE A 45 2.05 -1.91 -11.58
N ALA A 46 2.28 -1.86 -12.89
CA ALA A 46 3.06 -0.77 -13.49
C ALA A 46 2.41 0.60 -13.28
N GLY A 47 1.08 0.66 -13.40
CA GLY A 47 0.32 1.88 -13.15
C GLY A 47 0.41 2.34 -11.71
N VAL A 48 0.34 1.39 -10.76
CA VAL A 48 0.49 1.69 -9.34
C VAL A 48 1.90 2.20 -9.04
N LEU A 49 2.92 1.56 -9.59
CA LEU A 49 4.30 2.00 -9.41
C LEU A 49 4.48 3.45 -9.85
N ARG A 50 3.91 3.80 -11.00
CA ARG A 50 3.97 5.16 -11.52
C ARG A 50 3.23 6.14 -10.61
N GLU A 51 2.03 5.77 -10.15
CA GLU A 51 1.24 6.60 -9.26
C GLU A 51 1.97 6.87 -7.94
N LEU A 52 2.60 5.85 -7.36
CA LEU A 52 3.33 5.99 -6.11
C LEU A 52 4.56 6.91 -6.29
N LYS A 53 5.23 6.82 -7.43
CA LYS A 53 6.34 7.72 -7.74
C LYS A 53 5.85 9.16 -7.91
N ASP A 54 4.71 9.35 -8.55
CA ASP A 54 4.14 10.68 -8.78
C ASP A 54 3.69 11.35 -7.47
N LEU A 55 3.32 10.57 -6.46
CA LEU A 55 2.96 11.11 -5.15
C LEU A 55 4.12 11.83 -4.49
N ASP A 56 5.36 11.51 -4.83
CA ASP A 56 6.54 12.18 -4.27
C ASP A 56 6.58 13.67 -4.63
N ALA A 57 5.84 14.10 -5.65
CA ALA A 57 5.72 15.51 -5.99
C ALA A 57 4.87 16.30 -4.99
N ASP A 58 4.04 15.62 -4.21
CA ASP A 58 3.23 16.23 -3.14
C ASP A 58 4.09 16.33 -1.88
N PRO A 59 4.28 17.53 -1.31
CA PRO A 59 5.10 17.67 -0.08
C PRO A 59 4.62 16.85 1.11
N THR A 60 3.34 16.46 1.12
CA THR A 60 2.79 15.58 2.15
C THR A 60 3.48 14.22 2.15
N PHE A 61 3.91 13.76 0.97
CA PHE A 61 4.56 12.46 0.79
C PHE A 61 6.05 12.66 0.58
N SER A 62 6.84 11.95 1.36
CA SER A 62 8.30 11.94 1.19
C SER A 62 8.66 10.49 0.92
N LEU A 63 8.81 10.15 -0.35
CA LEU A 63 9.12 8.79 -0.75
C LEU A 63 10.56 8.49 -0.37
N LYS A 64 10.73 7.58 0.59
CA LYS A 64 12.05 7.17 1.08
C LYS A 64 12.65 6.06 0.23
N TYR A 65 11.80 5.16 -0.25
CA TYR A 65 12.25 4.00 -0.98
C TYR A 65 11.09 3.44 -1.80
N ILE A 66 11.36 3.03 -3.02
CA ILE A 66 10.38 2.34 -3.83
C ILE A 66 11.08 1.25 -4.63
N GLU A 67 10.44 0.08 -4.69
CA GLU A 67 10.93 -1.05 -5.45
C GLU A 67 9.76 -1.68 -6.20
N GLY A 68 9.90 -1.83 -7.51
CA GLY A 68 8.95 -2.58 -8.33
C GLY A 68 9.65 -3.82 -8.84
N HIS A 69 9.08 -4.98 -8.58
CA HIS A 69 9.65 -6.23 -9.03
C HIS A 69 9.59 -6.32 -10.56
N ARG A 70 10.67 -6.77 -11.18
CA ARG A 70 10.77 -6.84 -12.66
C ARG A 70 9.68 -7.69 -13.30
N ASN A 71 9.21 -8.71 -12.59
CA ASN A 71 8.18 -9.61 -13.09
C ASN A 71 6.75 -9.09 -12.85
N GLY A 72 6.61 -7.85 -12.38
CA GLY A 72 5.28 -7.31 -12.11
C GLY A 72 4.53 -8.04 -11.02
N GLN A 73 5.24 -8.60 -10.03
CA GLN A 73 4.62 -9.37 -8.97
C GLN A 73 4.42 -8.60 -7.67
N TRP A 74 5.21 -7.55 -7.46
CA TRP A 74 5.26 -6.89 -6.17
C TRP A 74 5.79 -5.46 -6.32
N VAL A 75 5.12 -4.53 -5.66
CA VAL A 75 5.60 -3.16 -5.48
C VAL A 75 5.67 -2.88 -3.97
N LEU A 76 6.78 -2.33 -3.54
CA LEU A 76 6.97 -1.85 -2.18
C LEU A 76 7.28 -0.36 -2.23
N ALA A 77 6.55 0.44 -1.46
CA ALA A 77 6.82 1.87 -1.35
C ALA A 77 6.85 2.28 0.12
N ASP A 78 7.92 2.95 0.52
CA ASP A 78 8.13 3.43 1.88
C ASP A 78 8.06 4.96 1.88
N PHE A 79 7.03 5.49 2.54
CA PHE A 79 6.81 6.93 2.69
C PHE A 79 7.19 7.45 4.07
N GLY A 80 7.98 6.68 4.82
CA GLY A 80 8.45 7.05 6.15
C GLY A 80 7.56 6.50 7.25
N ASP A 81 6.35 7.00 7.36
CA ASP A 81 5.38 6.57 8.36
C ASP A 81 4.34 5.59 7.81
N ILE A 82 4.23 5.48 6.49
CA ILE A 82 3.32 4.55 5.83
C ILE A 82 4.12 3.71 4.85
N VAL A 83 3.91 2.39 4.88
CA VAL A 83 4.50 1.47 3.92
C VAL A 83 3.38 0.84 3.11
N VAL A 84 3.59 0.73 1.80
CA VAL A 84 2.63 0.17 0.86
C VAL A 84 3.19 -1.08 0.23
N HIS A 85 2.42 -2.16 0.26
CA HIS A 85 2.71 -3.41 -0.45
C HIS A 85 1.60 -3.68 -1.45
N VAL A 86 1.93 -3.84 -2.71
CA VAL A 86 0.98 -4.28 -3.73
C VAL A 86 1.54 -5.55 -4.35
N PHE A 87 0.78 -6.64 -4.26
CA PHE A 87 1.15 -7.95 -4.77
C PHE A 87 0.24 -8.37 -5.91
N ASN A 88 0.73 -9.26 -6.78
CA ASN A 88 -0.20 -10.02 -7.60
C ASN A 88 -0.88 -11.09 -6.72
N GLU A 89 -1.87 -11.81 -7.26
CA GLU A 89 -2.64 -12.77 -6.48
C GLU A 89 -1.77 -13.90 -5.92
N GLU A 90 -0.83 -14.38 -6.70
CA GLU A 90 0.07 -15.45 -6.28
C GLU A 90 0.93 -15.02 -5.10
N MET A 91 1.53 -13.85 -5.19
CA MET A 91 2.39 -13.34 -4.13
C MET A 91 1.60 -12.99 -2.87
N ARG A 92 0.37 -12.47 -3.03
CA ARG A 92 -0.50 -12.19 -1.88
C ARG A 92 -0.79 -13.45 -1.10
N THR A 93 -1.08 -14.54 -1.79
CA THR A 93 -1.33 -15.84 -1.18
C THR A 93 -0.08 -16.39 -0.50
N LYS A 94 1.07 -16.20 -1.12
CA LYS A 94 2.34 -16.73 -0.62
C LYS A 94 2.82 -16.04 0.64
N TYR A 95 2.70 -14.71 0.71
CA TYR A 95 3.33 -13.95 1.79
C TYR A 95 2.42 -13.56 2.95
N HIS A 96 1.12 -13.58 2.82
CA HIS A 96 0.16 -13.39 3.92
C HIS A 96 0.57 -12.35 4.99
N LEU A 97 0.95 -11.14 4.56
CA LEU A 97 1.42 -10.13 5.52
C LEU A 97 0.38 -9.79 6.58
N GLU A 98 -0.89 -9.78 6.23
CA GLU A 98 -1.96 -9.50 7.17
C GLU A 98 -2.08 -10.56 8.26
N LYS A 99 -1.62 -11.79 8.03
CA LYS A 99 -1.56 -12.83 9.06
C LYS A 99 -0.39 -12.62 9.99
N LEU A 100 0.75 -12.17 9.44
CA LEU A 100 1.93 -11.89 10.23
C LEU A 100 1.64 -10.80 11.27
N TRP A 101 0.81 -9.84 10.90
CA TRP A 101 0.42 -8.73 11.77
C TRP A 101 -1.02 -8.86 12.23
N GLY A 102 -1.48 -10.09 12.51
CA GLY A 102 -2.86 -10.38 12.85
C GLY A 102 -3.41 -9.64 14.06
N ASP A 103 -2.54 -9.21 14.98
CA ASP A 103 -2.93 -8.44 16.15
C ASP A 103 -3.11 -6.94 15.86
N ALA A 104 -2.66 -6.47 14.69
CA ALA A 104 -2.81 -5.07 14.33
C ALA A 104 -4.27 -4.76 13.98
N GLU A 105 -4.77 -3.61 14.41
CA GLU A 105 -6.12 -3.19 14.08
C GLU A 105 -6.22 -2.83 12.61
N ARG A 106 -7.33 -3.22 12.00
CA ARG A 106 -7.62 -2.83 10.62
C ARG A 106 -8.31 -1.48 10.63
N VAL A 107 -7.89 -0.60 9.74
CA VAL A 107 -8.51 0.70 9.56
C VAL A 107 -9.64 0.58 8.56
N ASP A 108 -10.85 1.00 8.96
CA ASP A 108 -11.98 1.05 8.04
C ASP A 108 -11.89 2.34 7.22
N PHE A 109 -11.60 2.22 5.95
CA PHE A 109 -11.42 3.34 5.04
C PHE A 109 -12.59 3.52 4.06
N SER A 110 -13.67 2.77 4.23
CA SER A 110 -14.78 2.76 3.28
C SER A 110 -15.40 4.14 3.06
N ALA A 111 -15.49 4.95 4.12
CA ALA A 111 -16.05 6.30 4.01
C ALA A 111 -15.20 7.23 3.13
N TRP A 112 -13.92 6.94 2.97
CA TRP A 112 -13.03 7.77 2.16
C TRP A 112 -13.23 7.55 0.66
N LEU A 113 -13.84 6.44 0.29
CA LEU A 113 -14.02 6.03 -1.10
C LEU A 113 -15.43 6.28 -1.63
N SER A 114 -16.32 6.77 -0.80
CA SER A 114 -17.70 7.03 -1.20
C SER A 114 -17.89 8.42 -1.78
#